data_1688a7f30d1f5208c88cbe3445b3e0cd
#
_entry.id   1688a7f30d1f5208c88cbe3445b3e0cd
#
_cell.length_a   1.000
_cell.length_b   1.000
_cell.length_c   1.000
_cell.angle_alpha   90.00
_cell.angle_beta   90.00
_cell.angle_gamma   90.00
#
_symmetry.space_group_name_H-M   'P 1'
#
loop_
_entity.id
_entity.type
_entity.pdbx_description
1 polymer ?
#
loop_
_entity_poly.entity_id
_entity_poly.type
_entity_poly.pdbx_seq_one_letter_code
_entity_poly.pdbx_strand_id
1 'polypeptide(L)'
;MKNKLNILVLSAAAIALSSCASSFLDRDPQGNTILQNQYEQLDNTVEGSVRGIYSLLYEFSAHDQFGKRSIDLYTDLLSGDMALTSYSYGWFQSDEQGMTSTGRTGYVWSQYYLMLRNINKTVALVKTQSDIVARVAEHGLPQDGSLKQDKNGDFTYKAEDGDTIALTQNEVDVLGYYAQLMALRGYLYANLAQLYFPTPKQMGESASEIKFVPIYTEDNLDSPQPLATCVEVSTQAHSDLETAIEYFDAFDEYLMRETKLRIDGSVARGILAYSYLNSANSDRIDSEVNKNAYTRAAQLADEVITSGQYQMLQSRELLTTGFNDVSHSSWMWGQDVTVETASGLGSWFGQVDIHSYSYAWAGDTKVIDEILYKEVIVGKYPWDNRVNWFRSKEDKNFPLCPDRKFFSAKCPTSTKQDDIDREWLSDNVFMRIEAMYLIAAEAQYRLGNDALAINYLTAITDERVKPNDAAATAAYASFKSGLNHNNLLEAIYDNWRIEMWGEGYALQTFRRLGVEKTRGGNHASDAGSKVQPTDPKYTFQVPSSESTYNPNVE
;
A
#
# COMPACT_ATOMS: atom_id res chain seq x y z
N MET A 1 -1.11 8.33 76.41
CA MET A 1 0.09 8.12 75.55
C MET A 1 -0.22 7.35 74.24
N LYS A 2 -1.17 6.43 74.20
CA LYS A 2 -1.55 5.69 72.98
C LYS A 2 -2.08 6.55 71.83
N ASN A 3 -2.87 7.60 72.11
CA ASN A 3 -3.46 8.46 71.08
C ASN A 3 -2.50 9.41 70.36
N LYS A 4 -1.38 9.79 71.03
CA LYS A 4 -0.35 10.63 70.40
C LYS A 4 0.54 9.84 69.42
N LEU A 5 0.74 8.53 69.70
CA LEU A 5 1.52 7.67 68.84
C LEU A 5 0.79 7.35 67.52
N ASN A 6 -0.52 7.15 67.57
CA ASN A 6 -1.34 6.90 66.38
C ASN A 6 -1.43 8.12 65.45
N ILE A 7 -1.43 9.36 65.98
CA ILE A 7 -1.42 10.57 65.14
C ILE A 7 -0.06 10.75 64.45
N LEU A 8 1.05 10.41 65.15
CA LEU A 8 2.38 10.52 64.57
C LEU A 8 2.64 9.46 63.48
N VAL A 9 2.08 8.26 63.63
CA VAL A 9 2.19 7.20 62.60
C VAL A 9 1.31 7.53 61.37
N LEU A 10 0.12 8.11 61.58
CA LEU A 10 -0.73 8.55 60.47
C LEU A 10 -0.14 9.74 59.70
N SER A 11 0.48 10.70 60.38
CA SER A 11 1.14 11.83 59.72
C SER A 11 2.41 11.40 58.99
N ALA A 12 3.19 10.45 59.51
CA ALA A 12 4.34 9.89 58.82
C ALA A 12 3.94 9.07 57.57
N ALA A 13 2.84 8.33 57.63
CA ALA A 13 2.31 7.61 56.49
C ALA A 13 1.75 8.56 55.40
N ALA A 14 1.11 9.69 55.77
CA ALA A 14 0.64 10.66 54.81
C ALA A 14 1.77 11.42 54.10
N ILE A 15 2.88 11.70 54.81
CA ILE A 15 4.07 12.32 54.20
C ILE A 15 4.81 11.35 53.30
N ALA A 16 4.87 10.05 53.65
CA ALA A 16 5.48 9.03 52.79
C ALA A 16 4.69 8.78 51.49
N LEU A 17 3.37 8.92 51.53
CA LEU A 17 2.49 8.79 50.34
C LEU A 17 2.54 10.03 49.43
N SER A 18 2.77 11.22 49.97
CA SER A 18 2.88 12.44 49.17
C SER A 18 4.27 12.63 48.54
N SER A 19 5.32 12.03 49.07
CA SER A 19 6.68 12.13 48.51
C SER A 19 6.93 11.13 47.38
N CYS A 20 6.13 10.06 47.26
CA CYS A 20 6.26 9.10 46.15
C CYS A 20 5.45 9.48 44.90
N ALA A 21 4.48 10.40 44.99
CA ALA A 21 3.61 10.71 43.87
C ALA A 21 4.25 11.71 42.89
N SER A 22 4.98 12.72 43.37
CA SER A 22 5.60 13.72 42.49
C SER A 22 6.82 13.17 41.74
N SER A 23 7.65 12.34 42.40
CA SER A 23 8.84 11.78 41.77
C SER A 23 8.57 10.62 40.79
N PHE A 24 7.36 10.04 40.81
CA PHE A 24 6.96 9.02 39.87
C PHE A 24 6.37 9.63 38.58
N LEU A 25 5.73 10.78 38.69
CA LEU A 25 5.16 11.49 37.54
C LEU A 25 6.21 12.35 36.81
N ASP A 26 7.30 12.73 37.50
CA ASP A 26 8.40 13.51 36.92
C ASP A 26 9.59 12.63 36.46
N ARG A 27 9.45 11.32 36.43
CA ARG A 27 10.48 10.46 35.86
C ARG A 27 10.37 10.43 34.35
N ASP A 28 11.46 10.77 33.71
CA ASP A 28 11.65 10.52 32.29
C ASP A 28 11.33 9.06 31.95
N PRO A 29 10.65 8.79 30.83
CA PRO A 29 10.36 7.43 30.41
C PRO A 29 11.62 6.60 30.36
N GLN A 30 11.63 5.49 31.10
CA GLN A 30 12.74 4.52 31.09
C GLN A 30 12.45 3.51 29.98
N GLY A 31 13.26 3.49 28.94
CA GLY A 31 13.14 2.61 27.78
C GLY A 31 13.61 3.30 26.51
N ASN A 32 13.21 2.76 25.36
CA ASN A 32 13.55 3.31 24.04
C ASN A 32 12.76 4.58 23.67
N THR A 33 12.04 5.19 24.61
CA THR A 33 11.28 6.42 24.35
C THR A 33 12.20 7.63 24.53
N ILE A 34 12.40 8.37 23.48
CA ILE A 34 13.13 9.64 23.46
C ILE A 34 12.16 10.74 23.89
N LEU A 35 12.56 11.57 24.86
CA LEU A 35 11.78 12.75 25.26
C LEU A 35 11.75 13.80 24.15
N GLN A 36 10.65 14.58 24.05
CA GLN A 36 10.49 15.61 23.04
C GLN A 36 11.68 16.57 22.98
N ASN A 37 12.17 17.04 24.12
CA ASN A 37 13.33 17.93 24.20
C ASN A 37 14.65 17.28 23.80
N GLN A 38 14.81 15.97 24.02
CA GLN A 38 15.98 15.22 23.56
C GLN A 38 15.89 14.95 22.06
N TYR A 39 14.68 14.69 21.58
CA TYR A 39 14.37 14.48 20.19
C TYR A 39 14.67 15.74 19.35
N GLU A 40 14.28 16.93 19.83
CA GLU A 40 14.53 18.21 19.18
C GLU A 40 16.01 18.63 19.15
N GLN A 41 16.86 17.98 19.93
CA GLN A 41 18.30 18.25 20.03
C GLN A 41 19.16 17.28 19.20
N LEU A 42 18.57 16.23 18.63
CA LEU A 42 19.33 15.26 17.84
C LEU A 42 19.58 15.77 16.41
N ASP A 43 20.84 15.82 16.01
CA ASP A 43 21.20 15.82 14.61
C ASP A 43 20.53 14.62 13.95
N ASN A 44 19.96 14.72 12.78
CA ASN A 44 19.18 13.68 12.10
C ASN A 44 17.79 13.31 12.72
N THR A 45 17.21 14.21 13.50
CA THR A 45 15.88 14.03 14.10
C THR A 45 14.79 13.72 13.03
N VAL A 46 14.81 14.46 11.94
CA VAL A 46 13.84 14.31 10.84
C VAL A 46 14.01 12.96 10.16
N GLU A 47 15.25 12.54 9.89
CA GLU A 47 15.53 11.22 9.31
C GLU A 47 15.04 10.09 10.20
N GLY A 48 15.34 10.16 11.49
CA GLY A 48 14.89 9.16 12.48
C GLY A 48 13.37 9.07 12.53
N SER A 49 12.66 10.20 12.43
CA SER A 49 11.20 10.26 12.38
C SER A 49 10.66 9.59 11.13
N VAL A 50 11.20 9.93 9.97
CA VAL A 50 10.81 9.35 8.68
C VAL A 50 11.02 7.84 8.69
N ARG A 51 12.17 7.34 9.17
CA ARG A 51 12.44 5.90 9.34
C ARG A 51 11.42 5.23 10.25
N GLY A 52 11.08 5.87 11.38
CA GLY A 52 10.07 5.37 12.31
C GLY A 52 8.67 5.32 11.69
N ILE A 53 8.31 6.27 10.83
CA ILE A 53 7.01 6.25 10.12
C ILE A 53 6.98 5.09 9.11
N TYR A 54 8.05 4.87 8.34
CA TYR A 54 8.11 3.72 7.43
C TYR A 54 7.99 2.38 8.16
N SER A 55 8.58 2.25 9.36
CA SER A 55 8.49 1.00 10.14
C SER A 55 7.05 0.63 10.50
N LEU A 56 6.15 1.60 10.65
CA LEU A 56 4.72 1.34 10.90
C LEU A 56 4.03 0.62 9.75
N LEU A 57 4.58 0.66 8.53
CA LEU A 57 4.02 -0.09 7.38
C LEU A 57 4.15 -1.61 7.53
N TYR A 58 5.00 -2.09 8.44
CA TYR A 58 5.25 -3.52 8.67
C TYR A 58 5.35 -3.89 10.16
N GLU A 59 4.92 -3.01 11.04
CA GLU A 59 4.92 -3.28 12.48
C GLU A 59 3.95 -4.41 12.82
N PHE A 60 4.44 -5.39 13.58
CA PHE A 60 3.64 -6.47 14.11
C PHE A 60 2.86 -6.03 15.35
N SER A 61 1.55 -6.18 15.31
CA SER A 61 0.64 -5.96 16.45
C SER A 61 -0.10 -7.25 16.85
N ALA A 62 -0.52 -8.03 15.87
CA ALA A 62 -1.16 -9.32 16.06
C ALA A 62 -0.96 -10.21 14.83
N HIS A 63 -1.28 -11.51 14.93
CA HIS A 63 -1.09 -12.47 13.83
C HIS A 63 -1.90 -12.16 12.57
N ASP A 64 -2.84 -11.27 12.65
CA ASP A 64 -3.65 -10.74 11.56
C ASP A 64 -3.51 -9.21 11.41
N GLN A 65 -2.54 -8.59 12.10
CA GLN A 65 -2.27 -7.15 12.12
C GLN A 65 -0.75 -6.94 12.08
N PHE A 66 -0.20 -6.89 10.89
CA PHE A 66 1.23 -6.75 10.60
C PHE A 66 1.49 -5.73 9.48
N GLY A 67 0.85 -4.58 9.61
CA GLY A 67 1.02 -3.45 8.70
C GLY A 67 0.35 -3.66 7.34
N LYS A 68 0.94 -3.07 6.29
CA LYS A 68 0.39 -3.05 4.94
C LYS A 68 0.01 -4.43 4.41
N ARG A 69 0.85 -5.44 4.60
CA ARG A 69 0.61 -6.79 4.06
C ARG A 69 -0.61 -7.49 4.69
N SER A 70 -0.96 -7.17 5.92
CA SER A 70 -2.23 -7.64 6.49
C SER A 70 -3.43 -6.96 5.84
N ILE A 71 -3.32 -5.68 5.51
CA ILE A 71 -4.37 -4.93 4.79
C ILE A 71 -4.56 -5.48 3.37
N ASP A 72 -3.47 -5.83 2.70
CA ASP A 72 -3.52 -6.50 1.39
C ASP A 72 -4.29 -7.83 1.47
N LEU A 73 -4.04 -8.64 2.52
CA LEU A 73 -4.81 -9.88 2.75
C LEU A 73 -6.30 -9.62 3.00
N TYR A 74 -6.65 -8.61 3.79
CA TYR A 74 -8.06 -8.24 4.01
C TYR A 74 -8.76 -7.93 2.69
N THR A 75 -8.14 -7.12 1.86
CA THR A 75 -8.71 -6.67 0.60
C THR A 75 -8.79 -7.79 -0.44
N ASP A 76 -7.79 -8.64 -0.51
CA ASP A 76 -7.77 -9.77 -1.44
C ASP A 76 -8.80 -10.85 -1.07
N LEU A 77 -8.93 -11.19 0.22
CA LEU A 77 -9.96 -12.11 0.72
C LEU A 77 -11.37 -11.53 0.51
N LEU A 78 -11.57 -10.26 0.86
CA LEU A 78 -12.86 -9.60 0.70
C LEU A 78 -13.31 -9.56 -0.76
N SER A 79 -12.40 -9.36 -1.70
CA SER A 79 -12.69 -9.38 -3.14
C SER A 79 -13.25 -10.72 -3.62
N GLY A 80 -12.87 -11.83 -2.96
CA GLY A 80 -13.17 -13.19 -3.35
C GLY A 80 -12.31 -13.72 -4.49
N ASP A 81 -11.18 -13.08 -4.83
CA ASP A 81 -10.16 -13.65 -5.72
C ASP A 81 -9.14 -14.50 -4.94
N MET A 82 -9.07 -14.26 -3.63
CA MET A 82 -8.42 -15.12 -2.66
C MET A 82 -9.49 -15.75 -1.78
N ALA A 83 -9.35 -17.05 -1.50
CA ALA A 83 -10.26 -17.83 -0.67
C ALA A 83 -9.56 -18.26 0.62
N LEU A 84 -10.22 -18.06 1.78
CA LEU A 84 -9.88 -18.73 3.03
C LEU A 84 -10.60 -20.08 3.04
N THR A 85 -9.86 -21.17 3.17
CA THR A 85 -10.44 -22.53 3.02
C THR A 85 -10.96 -23.14 4.32
N SER A 86 -10.56 -22.59 5.48
CA SER A 86 -11.00 -23.06 6.79
C SER A 86 -10.98 -21.91 7.82
N TYR A 87 -11.65 -22.14 8.95
CA TYR A 87 -11.67 -21.22 10.08
C TYR A 87 -10.93 -21.77 11.31
N SER A 88 -9.89 -22.55 11.08
CA SER A 88 -9.21 -23.30 12.14
C SER A 88 -8.62 -22.41 13.24
N TYR A 89 -8.09 -21.23 12.87
CA TYR A 89 -7.45 -20.31 13.81
C TYR A 89 -8.22 -19.00 14.04
N GLY A 90 -9.28 -18.74 13.25
CA GLY A 90 -10.08 -17.52 13.37
C GLY A 90 -9.44 -16.26 12.82
N TRP A 91 -8.18 -16.30 12.35
CA TRP A 91 -7.53 -15.19 11.68
C TRP A 91 -8.14 -14.98 10.29
N PHE A 92 -8.46 -13.73 9.94
CA PHE A 92 -9.06 -13.34 8.64
C PHE A 92 -10.45 -13.92 8.34
N GLN A 93 -11.10 -14.58 9.30
CA GLN A 93 -12.42 -15.19 9.10
C GLN A 93 -13.49 -14.18 8.70
N SER A 94 -13.48 -12.99 9.30
CA SER A 94 -14.46 -11.93 9.02
C SER A 94 -14.21 -11.25 7.67
N ASP A 95 -13.00 -11.36 7.12
CA ASP A 95 -12.59 -10.60 5.96
C ASP A 95 -13.24 -11.13 4.68
N GLU A 96 -13.56 -12.41 4.61
CA GLU A 96 -14.38 -12.96 3.52
C GLU A 96 -15.86 -12.53 3.57
N GLN A 97 -16.37 -12.21 4.75
CA GLN A 97 -17.80 -11.95 4.97
C GLN A 97 -18.18 -10.48 4.76
N GLY A 98 -17.23 -9.58 4.88
CA GLY A 98 -17.45 -8.15 4.72
C GLY A 98 -16.84 -7.31 5.83
N MET A 99 -16.53 -6.07 5.53
CA MET A 99 -15.89 -5.11 6.44
C MET A 99 -16.93 -4.21 7.14
N THR A 100 -18.03 -4.81 7.58
CA THR A 100 -19.21 -4.09 8.09
C THR A 100 -19.14 -3.70 9.55
N SER A 101 -18.23 -4.26 10.33
CA SER A 101 -17.96 -3.74 11.68
C SER A 101 -16.67 -4.28 12.23
N THR A 102 -15.96 -3.49 12.96
CA THR A 102 -15.21 -3.85 14.11
C THR A 102 -13.69 -3.81 14.09
N GLY A 103 -13.06 -4.92 14.45
CA GLY A 103 -11.65 -4.97 14.76
C GLY A 103 -10.75 -4.64 13.58
N ARG A 104 -11.09 -5.09 12.39
CA ARG A 104 -10.25 -4.90 11.18
C ARG A 104 -10.31 -3.47 10.65
N THR A 105 -11.51 -2.94 10.46
CA THR A 105 -11.67 -1.57 10.00
C THR A 105 -11.11 -0.58 11.02
N GLY A 106 -11.30 -0.86 12.32
CA GLY A 106 -10.72 -0.08 13.41
C GLY A 106 -9.19 -0.17 13.45
N TYR A 107 -8.59 -1.32 13.17
CA TYR A 107 -7.14 -1.46 13.08
C TYR A 107 -6.57 -0.61 11.93
N VAL A 108 -7.11 -0.74 10.71
CA VAL A 108 -6.65 0.04 9.54
C VAL A 108 -6.80 1.54 9.80
N TRP A 109 -7.94 1.96 10.37
CA TRP A 109 -8.18 3.34 10.76
C TRP A 109 -7.14 3.85 11.75
N SER A 110 -6.97 3.14 12.85
CA SER A 110 -6.03 3.54 13.90
C SER A 110 -4.59 3.57 13.40
N GLN A 111 -4.18 2.60 12.58
CA GLN A 111 -2.85 2.53 12.01
C GLN A 111 -2.59 3.73 11.07
N TYR A 112 -3.53 4.03 10.19
CA TYR A 112 -3.39 5.15 9.25
C TYR A 112 -3.37 6.50 9.97
N TYR A 113 -4.25 6.71 10.95
CA TYR A 113 -4.24 7.96 11.72
C TYR A 113 -3.04 8.10 12.66
N LEU A 114 -2.48 7.00 13.17
CA LEU A 114 -1.21 7.03 13.88
C LEU A 114 -0.07 7.51 12.95
N MET A 115 -0.01 6.97 11.75
CA MET A 115 0.98 7.40 10.75
C MET A 115 0.77 8.85 10.35
N LEU A 116 -0.46 9.26 10.03
CA LEU A 116 -0.81 10.65 9.69
C LEU A 116 -0.40 11.63 10.79
N ARG A 117 -0.67 11.28 12.05
CA ARG A 117 -0.24 12.10 13.19
C ARG A 117 1.27 12.25 13.25
N ASN A 118 2.01 11.17 13.07
CA ASN A 118 3.48 11.21 13.11
C ASN A 118 4.04 11.99 11.91
N ILE A 119 3.48 11.81 10.72
CA ILE A 119 3.83 12.59 9.52
C ILE A 119 3.63 14.08 9.78
N ASN A 120 2.43 14.47 10.21
CA ASN A 120 2.09 15.88 10.41
C ASN A 120 2.94 16.54 11.49
N LYS A 121 3.25 15.82 12.59
CA LYS A 121 4.21 16.29 13.60
C LYS A 121 5.61 16.50 13.04
N THR A 122 6.07 15.59 12.19
CA THR A 122 7.39 15.70 11.59
C THR A 122 7.43 16.82 10.56
N VAL A 123 6.35 17.03 9.79
CA VAL A 123 6.23 18.19 8.88
C VAL A 123 6.26 19.50 9.66
N ALA A 124 5.50 19.60 10.77
CA ALA A 124 5.54 20.77 11.65
C ALA A 124 6.95 21.02 12.19
N LEU A 125 7.67 19.96 12.57
CA LEU A 125 9.07 20.05 13.01
C LEU A 125 9.99 20.59 11.92
N VAL A 126 9.90 20.05 10.69
CA VAL A 126 10.66 20.54 9.54
C VAL A 126 10.43 22.03 9.32
N LYS A 127 9.16 22.46 9.30
CA LYS A 127 8.79 23.87 9.11
C LYS A 127 9.21 24.80 10.25
N THR A 128 9.39 24.29 11.47
CA THR A 128 9.79 25.08 12.64
C THR A 128 11.29 25.13 12.85
N GLN A 129 12.01 24.06 12.52
CA GLN A 129 13.47 23.99 12.70
C GLN A 129 14.27 24.50 11.50
N SER A 130 13.64 24.62 10.34
CA SER A 130 14.27 25.13 9.12
C SER A 130 13.29 25.99 8.34
N ASP A 131 13.77 27.09 7.81
CA ASP A 131 13.02 27.94 6.89
C ASP A 131 13.06 27.43 5.45
N ILE A 132 13.77 26.32 5.21
CA ILE A 132 14.10 25.86 3.86
C ILE A 132 12.87 25.57 3.00
N VAL A 133 11.83 24.94 3.57
CA VAL A 133 10.58 24.65 2.84
C VAL A 133 9.88 25.97 2.46
N ALA A 134 9.84 26.93 3.39
CA ALA A 134 9.25 28.25 3.12
C ALA A 134 10.07 29.03 2.08
N ARG A 135 11.40 29.00 2.18
CA ARG A 135 12.31 29.67 1.26
C ARG A 135 12.19 29.11 -0.16
N VAL A 136 12.15 27.80 -0.31
CA VAL A 136 11.94 27.16 -1.62
C VAL A 136 10.54 27.43 -2.15
N ALA A 137 9.52 27.45 -1.30
CA ALA A 137 8.16 27.80 -1.72
C ALA A 137 8.01 29.27 -2.16
N GLU A 138 8.78 30.19 -1.56
CA GLU A 138 8.79 31.62 -1.91
C GLU A 138 9.47 31.87 -3.26
N HIS A 139 10.62 31.22 -3.51
CA HIS A 139 11.45 31.45 -4.69
C HIS A 139 11.20 30.47 -5.84
N GLY A 140 10.46 29.40 -5.61
CA GLY A 140 10.25 28.29 -6.56
C GLY A 140 11.36 27.23 -6.49
N LEU A 141 11.00 26.03 -6.94
CA LEU A 141 11.91 24.88 -7.03
C LEU A 141 12.93 25.08 -8.16
N PRO A 142 14.14 24.45 -8.07
CA PRO A 142 15.09 24.47 -9.17
C PRO A 142 14.46 23.86 -10.43
N GLN A 143 14.62 24.56 -11.56
CA GLN A 143 14.25 24.04 -12.87
C GLN A 143 15.20 22.90 -13.25
N ASP A 144 14.72 21.97 -14.07
CA ASP A 144 15.48 20.82 -14.53
C ASP A 144 16.88 21.21 -15.03
N GLY A 145 17.91 20.55 -14.46
CA GLY A 145 19.31 20.81 -14.75
C GLY A 145 19.87 22.18 -14.27
N SER A 146 19.10 22.96 -13.51
CA SER A 146 19.55 24.25 -12.98
C SER A 146 20.32 24.13 -11.66
N LEU A 147 20.08 23.08 -10.89
CA LEU A 147 20.77 22.82 -9.63
C LEU A 147 22.24 22.44 -9.88
N LYS A 148 23.15 23.13 -9.22
CA LYS A 148 24.60 22.91 -9.37
C LYS A 148 25.23 22.70 -8.00
N GLN A 149 25.99 21.64 -7.86
CA GLN A 149 26.78 21.37 -6.66
C GLN A 149 28.21 21.94 -6.84
N ASP A 150 28.72 22.62 -5.82
CA ASP A 150 30.07 23.09 -5.78
C ASP A 150 31.05 22.03 -5.21
N LYS A 151 32.36 22.35 -5.21
CA LYS A 151 33.42 21.49 -4.69
C LYS A 151 33.34 21.23 -3.17
N ASN A 152 32.53 21.99 -2.43
CA ASN A 152 32.35 21.83 -0.98
C ASN A 152 31.12 21.01 -0.67
N GLY A 153 30.30 20.63 -1.68
CA GLY A 153 29.05 19.93 -1.51
C GLY A 153 27.83 20.84 -1.39
N ASP A 154 27.99 22.17 -1.44
CA ASP A 154 26.90 23.12 -1.41
C ASP A 154 26.25 23.27 -2.79
N PHE A 155 24.95 23.54 -2.81
CA PHE A 155 24.16 23.66 -4.03
C PHE A 155 23.72 25.08 -4.30
N THR A 156 23.56 25.40 -5.57
CA THR A 156 22.99 26.70 -6.01
C THR A 156 22.07 26.46 -7.21
N TYR A 157 20.99 27.21 -7.27
CA TYR A 157 20.13 27.28 -8.47
C TYR A 157 19.61 28.70 -8.70
N LYS A 158 19.14 28.97 -9.91
CA LYS A 158 18.42 30.20 -10.26
C LYS A 158 16.94 29.95 -10.04
N ALA A 159 16.35 30.74 -9.17
CA ALA A 159 14.92 30.74 -8.92
C ALA A 159 14.15 31.44 -10.06
N GLU A 160 12.83 31.27 -10.09
CA GLU A 160 11.96 31.85 -11.11
C GLU A 160 11.95 33.38 -11.06
N ASP A 161 12.09 33.97 -9.89
CA ASP A 161 12.21 35.43 -9.68
C ASP A 161 13.58 36.00 -10.10
N GLY A 162 14.52 35.16 -10.46
CA GLY A 162 15.87 35.52 -10.90
C GLY A 162 16.90 35.53 -9.79
N ASP A 163 16.53 35.29 -8.55
CA ASP A 163 17.45 35.20 -7.42
C ASP A 163 18.31 33.95 -7.49
N THR A 164 19.44 33.95 -6.83
CA THR A 164 20.30 32.79 -6.68
C THR A 164 20.10 32.20 -5.28
N ILE A 165 19.53 31.02 -5.22
CA ILE A 165 19.31 30.31 -3.99
C ILE A 165 20.49 29.39 -3.73
N ALA A 166 21.03 29.43 -2.51
CA ALA A 166 22.08 28.55 -2.04
C ALA A 166 21.51 27.57 -1.01
N LEU A 167 21.87 26.30 -1.12
CA LEU A 167 21.45 25.21 -0.25
C LEU A 167 22.67 24.41 0.19
N THR A 168 22.68 24.00 1.45
CA THR A 168 23.62 23.00 1.95
C THR A 168 23.12 21.59 1.62
N GLN A 169 23.99 20.57 1.68
CA GLN A 169 23.58 19.18 1.54
C GLN A 169 22.49 18.81 2.57
N ASN A 170 22.64 19.24 3.82
CA ASN A 170 21.64 18.98 4.86
C ASN A 170 20.26 19.57 4.53
N GLU A 171 20.21 20.75 3.93
CA GLU A 171 18.93 21.35 3.48
C GLU A 171 18.31 20.56 2.34
N VAL A 172 19.10 20.07 1.39
CA VAL A 172 18.62 19.16 0.31
C VAL A 172 18.09 17.87 0.90
N ASP A 173 18.78 17.28 1.87
CA ASP A 173 18.32 16.06 2.57
C ASP A 173 16.99 16.30 3.28
N VAL A 174 16.84 17.44 3.98
CA VAL A 174 15.57 17.82 4.64
C VAL A 174 14.44 17.99 3.63
N LEU A 175 14.68 18.57 2.45
CA LEU A 175 13.69 18.67 1.38
C LEU A 175 13.30 17.29 0.86
N GLY A 176 14.24 16.36 0.76
CA GLY A 176 13.96 14.96 0.42
C GLY A 176 13.09 14.25 1.46
N TYR A 177 13.33 14.46 2.74
CA TYR A 177 12.48 13.95 3.81
C TYR A 177 11.09 14.58 3.79
N TYR A 178 11.00 15.87 3.52
CA TYR A 178 9.72 16.55 3.32
C TYR A 178 8.92 15.94 2.17
N ALA A 179 9.55 15.71 1.02
CA ALA A 179 8.92 15.01 -0.11
C ALA A 179 8.41 13.62 0.27
N GLN A 180 9.19 12.84 1.01
CA GLN A 180 8.76 11.52 1.50
C GLN A 180 7.57 11.60 2.47
N LEU A 181 7.53 12.59 3.35
CA LEU A 181 6.41 12.83 4.27
C LEU A 181 5.13 13.18 3.50
N MET A 182 5.23 14.05 2.49
CA MET A 182 4.10 14.39 1.62
C MET A 182 3.62 13.16 0.86
N ALA A 183 4.52 12.38 0.26
CA ALA A 183 4.16 11.15 -0.46
C ALA A 183 3.48 10.11 0.45
N LEU A 184 3.97 9.92 1.68
CA LEU A 184 3.35 9.02 2.66
C LEU A 184 1.97 9.53 3.08
N ARG A 185 1.79 10.85 3.33
CA ARG A 185 0.49 11.42 3.66
C ARG A 185 -0.51 11.24 2.54
N GLY A 186 -0.10 11.53 1.32
CA GLY A 186 -0.91 11.32 0.13
C GLY A 186 -1.27 9.84 -0.07
N TYR A 187 -0.34 8.91 0.14
CA TYR A 187 -0.61 7.46 0.12
C TYR A 187 -1.69 7.06 1.13
N LEU A 188 -1.61 7.55 2.37
CA LEU A 188 -2.58 7.21 3.41
C LEU A 188 -3.97 7.77 3.10
N TYR A 189 -4.07 9.03 2.66
CA TYR A 189 -5.36 9.61 2.28
C TYR A 189 -5.94 8.96 1.03
N ALA A 190 -5.12 8.59 0.03
CA ALA A 190 -5.58 7.83 -1.12
C ALA A 190 -6.18 6.47 -0.70
N ASN A 191 -5.55 5.77 0.25
CA ASN A 191 -6.09 4.52 0.78
C ASN A 191 -7.36 4.74 1.61
N LEU A 192 -7.43 5.76 2.45
CA LEU A 192 -8.64 6.10 3.21
C LEU A 192 -9.81 6.41 2.26
N ALA A 193 -9.57 7.18 1.19
CA ALA A 193 -10.58 7.45 0.17
C ALA A 193 -11.07 6.17 -0.52
N GLN A 194 -10.17 5.24 -0.82
CA GLN A 194 -10.49 4.00 -1.51
C GLN A 194 -11.16 2.95 -0.61
N LEU A 195 -10.89 2.92 0.68
CA LEU A 195 -11.37 1.86 1.58
C LEU A 195 -12.68 2.25 2.29
N TYR A 196 -12.79 3.50 2.77
CA TYR A 196 -13.88 3.92 3.65
C TYR A 196 -15.04 4.63 2.93
N PHE A 197 -14.92 4.94 1.65
CA PHE A 197 -16.03 5.53 0.90
C PHE A 197 -16.68 4.54 -0.05
N PRO A 198 -18.01 4.59 -0.20
CA PRO A 198 -18.69 3.84 -1.24
C PRO A 198 -18.30 4.37 -2.62
N THR A 199 -18.24 3.48 -3.59
CA THR A 199 -17.99 3.87 -4.99
C THR A 199 -19.27 4.46 -5.62
N PRO A 200 -19.15 5.25 -6.69
CA PRO A 200 -20.30 5.67 -7.46
C PRO A 200 -21.13 4.48 -7.99
N LYS A 201 -20.51 3.33 -8.22
CA LYS A 201 -21.20 2.09 -8.61
C LYS A 201 -22.12 1.56 -7.51
N GLN A 202 -21.77 1.78 -6.23
CA GLN A 202 -22.57 1.36 -5.09
C GLN A 202 -23.73 2.33 -4.78
N MET A 203 -23.52 3.63 -4.92
CA MET A 203 -24.45 4.65 -4.46
C MET A 203 -24.81 5.73 -5.49
N GLY A 204 -24.31 5.62 -6.72
CA GLY A 204 -24.54 6.66 -7.73
C GLY A 204 -23.90 8.00 -7.34
N GLU A 205 -24.57 9.10 -7.66
CA GLU A 205 -24.09 10.46 -7.39
C GLU A 205 -24.01 10.79 -5.90
N SER A 206 -24.87 10.18 -5.10
CA SER A 206 -24.87 10.40 -3.63
C SER A 206 -23.58 9.97 -2.95
N ALA A 207 -22.76 9.13 -3.59
CA ALA A 207 -21.45 8.75 -3.04
C ALA A 207 -20.53 9.96 -2.82
N SER A 208 -20.66 11.02 -3.64
CA SER A 208 -19.84 12.23 -3.55
C SER A 208 -20.20 13.15 -2.38
N GLU A 209 -21.38 12.98 -1.80
CA GLU A 209 -21.89 13.81 -0.70
C GLU A 209 -21.59 13.23 0.69
N ILE A 210 -21.19 11.95 0.72
CA ILE A 210 -20.94 11.26 1.98
C ILE A 210 -19.64 11.75 2.61
N LYS A 211 -19.69 12.02 3.92
CA LYS A 211 -18.57 12.48 4.73
C LYS A 211 -18.19 11.42 5.75
N PHE A 212 -16.97 10.88 5.64
CA PHE A 212 -16.53 9.79 6.51
C PHE A 212 -15.15 9.98 7.13
N VAL A 213 -14.26 10.74 6.51
CA VAL A 213 -12.83 10.76 6.88
C VAL A 213 -12.44 12.18 7.28
N PRO A 214 -11.99 12.45 8.52
CA PRO A 214 -11.45 13.75 8.87
C PRO A 214 -10.05 13.96 8.28
N ILE A 215 -9.76 15.18 7.82
CA ILE A 215 -8.47 15.55 7.24
C ILE A 215 -7.63 16.30 8.27
N TYR A 216 -6.49 15.71 8.63
CA TYR A 216 -5.49 16.32 9.50
C TYR A 216 -4.23 16.65 8.73
N THR A 217 -3.74 17.87 8.93
CA THR A 217 -2.45 18.36 8.43
C THR A 217 -1.61 18.88 9.60
N GLU A 218 -0.43 19.36 9.34
CA GLU A 218 0.42 20.00 10.34
C GLU A 218 -0.20 21.26 10.95
N ASP A 219 -1.15 21.90 10.24
CA ASP A 219 -1.76 23.16 10.66
C ASP A 219 -2.99 22.98 11.56
N ASN A 220 -3.54 21.76 11.66
CA ASN A 220 -4.79 21.50 12.39
C ASN A 220 -4.75 20.27 13.33
N LEU A 221 -3.56 19.80 13.66
CA LEU A 221 -3.29 18.59 14.45
C LEU A 221 -3.98 18.52 15.81
N ASP A 222 -4.10 19.68 16.48
CA ASP A 222 -4.41 19.76 17.91
C ASP A 222 -5.91 19.86 18.20
N SER A 223 -6.75 19.83 17.16
CA SER A 223 -8.20 19.92 17.30
C SER A 223 -8.91 18.89 16.45
N PRO A 224 -10.02 18.29 16.94
CA PRO A 224 -10.85 17.39 16.16
C PRO A 224 -11.35 18.07 14.88
N GLN A 225 -11.21 17.38 13.74
CA GLN A 225 -11.61 17.89 12.44
C GLN A 225 -12.98 17.35 12.02
N PRO A 226 -13.77 18.12 11.26
CA PRO A 226 -15.01 17.62 10.67
C PRO A 226 -14.71 16.51 9.66
N LEU A 227 -15.69 15.64 9.44
CA LEU A 227 -15.62 14.64 8.40
C LEU A 227 -15.66 15.29 7.01
N ALA A 228 -14.82 14.83 6.12
CA ALA A 228 -14.71 15.26 4.74
C ALA A 228 -15.34 14.26 3.76
N THR A 229 -15.65 14.72 2.57
CA THR A 229 -16.12 13.89 1.45
C THR A 229 -14.97 13.13 0.79
N CYS A 230 -15.28 12.10 0.00
CA CYS A 230 -14.30 11.38 -0.80
C CYS A 230 -13.51 12.32 -1.73
N VAL A 231 -14.17 13.31 -2.31
CA VAL A 231 -13.54 14.31 -3.20
C VAL A 231 -12.52 15.16 -2.43
N GLU A 232 -12.88 15.66 -1.25
CA GLU A 232 -11.98 16.45 -0.41
C GLU A 232 -10.75 15.64 0.04
N VAL A 233 -10.97 14.38 0.47
CA VAL A 233 -9.87 13.48 0.88
C VAL A 233 -8.97 13.13 -0.31
N SER A 234 -9.54 12.85 -1.48
CA SER A 234 -8.76 12.59 -2.70
C SER A 234 -7.99 13.82 -3.16
N THR A 235 -8.58 15.02 -3.05
CA THR A 235 -7.90 16.28 -3.37
C THR A 235 -6.68 16.49 -2.47
N GLN A 236 -6.83 16.24 -1.16
CA GLN A 236 -5.69 16.31 -0.24
C GLN A 236 -4.60 15.29 -0.61
N ALA A 237 -4.99 14.04 -0.92
CA ALA A 237 -4.06 13.00 -1.34
C ALA A 237 -3.30 13.39 -2.61
N HIS A 238 -4.00 13.90 -3.61
CA HIS A 238 -3.40 14.33 -4.88
C HIS A 238 -2.46 15.50 -4.69
N SER A 239 -2.86 16.53 -3.92
CA SER A 239 -2.01 17.70 -3.63
C SER A 239 -0.72 17.29 -2.92
N ASP A 240 -0.79 16.41 -1.93
CA ASP A 240 0.39 15.92 -1.22
C ASP A 240 1.33 15.13 -2.15
N LEU A 241 0.77 14.27 -3.01
CA LEU A 241 1.56 13.48 -3.95
C LEU A 241 2.18 14.33 -5.07
N GLU A 242 1.46 15.32 -5.59
CA GLU A 242 2.00 16.25 -6.58
C GLU A 242 3.12 17.09 -5.98
N THR A 243 2.95 17.63 -4.77
CA THR A 243 4.03 18.30 -4.04
C THR A 243 5.24 17.38 -3.88
N ALA A 244 5.04 16.12 -3.47
CA ALA A 244 6.15 15.18 -3.35
C ALA A 244 6.90 14.95 -4.67
N ILE A 245 6.15 14.79 -5.77
CA ILE A 245 6.72 14.58 -7.12
C ILE A 245 7.55 15.80 -7.55
N GLU A 246 7.02 17.02 -7.36
CA GLU A 246 7.74 18.25 -7.68
C GLU A 246 9.08 18.35 -6.94
N TYR A 247 9.11 18.03 -5.64
CA TYR A 247 10.34 18.04 -4.86
C TYR A 247 11.29 16.91 -5.26
N PHE A 248 10.78 15.70 -5.52
CA PHE A 248 11.63 14.62 -6.02
C PHE A 248 12.24 14.96 -7.37
N ASP A 249 11.49 15.52 -8.31
CA ASP A 249 12.00 15.87 -9.63
C ASP A 249 13.05 16.98 -9.56
N ALA A 250 12.82 17.97 -8.70
CA ALA A 250 13.72 19.09 -8.54
C ALA A 250 15.10 18.71 -7.95
N PHE A 251 15.14 17.67 -7.11
CA PHE A 251 16.35 17.27 -6.37
C PHE A 251 16.78 15.81 -6.63
N ASP A 252 16.17 15.11 -7.57
CA ASP A 252 16.33 13.67 -7.80
C ASP A 252 17.78 13.19 -7.91
N GLU A 253 18.63 13.95 -8.59
CA GLU A 253 20.05 13.62 -8.79
C GLU A 253 20.84 13.60 -7.47
N TYR A 254 20.36 14.35 -6.45
CA TYR A 254 21.08 14.59 -5.19
C TYR A 254 20.38 14.03 -3.97
N LEU A 255 19.13 13.58 -4.11
CA LEU A 255 18.44 12.90 -3.03
C LEU A 255 18.98 11.47 -2.90
N MET A 256 19.35 11.08 -1.69
CA MET A 256 19.84 9.73 -1.42
C MET A 256 18.77 8.69 -1.73
N ARG A 257 18.88 8.08 -2.90
CA ARG A 257 18.12 6.87 -3.28
C ARG A 257 18.80 5.64 -2.69
N GLU A 258 18.76 5.50 -1.40
CA GLU A 258 19.45 4.38 -0.80
C GLU A 258 18.84 3.04 -1.18
N THR A 259 17.52 2.97 -1.40
CA THR A 259 16.86 1.67 -1.59
C THR A 259 15.42 1.81 -2.09
N LYS A 260 14.86 0.75 -2.65
CA LYS A 260 13.43 0.60 -2.95
C LYS A 260 12.55 0.47 -1.69
N LEU A 261 13.08 0.76 -0.50
CA LEU A 261 12.37 0.68 0.76
C LEU A 261 11.57 1.95 1.07
N ARG A 262 11.84 3.03 0.32
CA ARG A 262 11.20 4.33 0.49
C ARG A 262 10.50 4.77 -0.78
N ILE A 263 9.56 5.69 -0.63
CA ILE A 263 8.89 6.32 -1.75
C ILE A 263 9.86 7.30 -2.43
N ASP A 264 9.99 7.16 -3.74
CA ASP A 264 10.65 8.10 -4.63
C ASP A 264 9.64 8.74 -5.59
N GLY A 265 10.10 9.56 -6.52
CA GLY A 265 9.24 10.23 -7.50
C GLY A 265 8.45 9.24 -8.37
N SER A 266 9.03 8.09 -8.73
CA SER A 266 8.36 7.05 -9.51
C SER A 266 7.27 6.34 -8.71
N VAL A 267 7.53 6.02 -7.43
CA VAL A 267 6.54 5.42 -6.54
C VAL A 267 5.40 6.40 -6.24
N ALA A 268 5.72 7.68 -6.00
CA ALA A 268 4.72 8.74 -5.80
C ALA A 268 3.80 8.88 -7.03
N ARG A 269 4.37 8.87 -8.25
CA ARG A 269 3.58 8.83 -9.50
C ARG A 269 2.70 7.61 -9.59
N GLY A 270 3.21 6.43 -9.23
CA GLY A 270 2.45 5.19 -9.23
C GLY A 270 1.25 5.23 -8.27
N ILE A 271 1.44 5.75 -7.06
CA ILE A 271 0.37 5.95 -6.07
C ILE A 271 -0.67 6.94 -6.61
N LEU A 272 -0.23 8.06 -7.16
CA LEU A 272 -1.10 9.10 -7.71
C LEU A 272 -1.89 8.59 -8.93
N ALA A 273 -1.24 7.88 -9.84
CA ALA A 273 -1.88 7.25 -11.00
C ALA A 273 -3.00 6.29 -10.58
N TYR A 274 -2.73 5.43 -9.60
CA TYR A 274 -3.72 4.49 -9.08
C TYR A 274 -4.86 5.21 -8.33
N SER A 275 -4.56 6.29 -7.62
CA SER A 275 -5.56 7.12 -6.96
C SER A 275 -6.51 7.78 -7.98
N TYR A 276 -5.98 8.38 -9.04
CA TYR A 276 -6.80 8.93 -10.13
C TYR A 276 -7.65 7.86 -10.81
N LEU A 277 -7.08 6.69 -11.08
CA LEU A 277 -7.81 5.57 -11.69
C LEU A 277 -9.00 5.13 -10.84
N ASN A 278 -8.85 5.08 -9.51
CA ASN A 278 -9.90 4.67 -8.58
C ASN A 278 -10.93 5.78 -8.29
N SER A 279 -10.56 7.04 -8.39
CA SER A 279 -11.46 8.17 -8.18
C SER A 279 -12.39 8.42 -9.38
N ALA A 280 -12.02 7.94 -10.57
CA ALA A 280 -12.81 8.08 -11.77
C ALA A 280 -14.07 7.18 -11.74
N ASN A 281 -15.19 7.74 -12.14
CA ASN A 281 -16.44 6.98 -12.26
C ASN A 281 -16.53 6.27 -13.60
N SER A 282 -16.38 4.96 -13.61
CA SER A 282 -16.40 4.13 -14.82
C SER A 282 -17.75 4.15 -15.57
N ASP A 283 -18.83 4.50 -14.89
CA ASP A 283 -20.17 4.55 -15.47
C ASP A 283 -20.49 5.94 -16.08
N ARG A 284 -19.58 6.91 -15.94
CA ARG A 284 -19.69 8.29 -16.44
C ARG A 284 -18.45 8.74 -17.22
N ILE A 285 -17.99 7.91 -18.12
CA ILE A 285 -16.79 8.15 -18.93
C ILE A 285 -16.84 9.51 -19.65
N ASP A 286 -18.03 9.95 -20.07
CA ASP A 286 -18.20 11.19 -20.84
C ASP A 286 -18.03 12.47 -20.03
N SER A 287 -18.02 12.42 -18.69
CA SER A 287 -17.77 13.61 -17.90
C SER A 287 -16.31 14.06 -18.03
N GLU A 288 -16.09 15.37 -18.16
CA GLU A 288 -14.75 15.95 -18.28
C GLU A 288 -13.87 15.61 -17.08
N VAL A 289 -14.44 15.59 -15.88
CA VAL A 289 -13.75 15.23 -14.64
C VAL A 289 -13.15 13.81 -14.73
N ASN A 290 -13.95 12.85 -15.23
CA ASN A 290 -13.48 11.48 -15.37
C ASN A 290 -12.45 11.34 -16.51
N LYS A 291 -12.64 12.02 -17.63
CA LYS A 291 -11.64 12.06 -18.71
C LYS A 291 -10.30 12.61 -18.21
N ASN A 292 -10.33 13.68 -17.44
CA ASN A 292 -9.13 14.27 -16.85
C ASN A 292 -8.44 13.28 -15.87
N ALA A 293 -9.22 12.58 -15.03
CA ALA A 293 -8.68 11.58 -14.11
C ALA A 293 -8.02 10.42 -14.87
N TYR A 294 -8.67 9.86 -15.90
CA TYR A 294 -8.04 8.82 -16.72
C TYR A 294 -6.84 9.33 -17.51
N THR A 295 -6.88 10.56 -18.02
CA THR A 295 -5.75 11.17 -18.72
C THR A 295 -4.56 11.29 -17.80
N ARG A 296 -4.77 11.81 -16.57
CA ARG A 296 -3.69 11.97 -15.59
C ARG A 296 -3.14 10.61 -15.11
N ALA A 297 -4.02 9.63 -14.88
CA ALA A 297 -3.60 8.27 -14.54
C ALA A 297 -2.72 7.64 -15.63
N ALA A 298 -3.14 7.78 -16.91
CA ALA A 298 -2.36 7.26 -18.04
C ALA A 298 -1.01 7.97 -18.18
N GLN A 299 -0.96 9.29 -18.04
CA GLN A 299 0.27 10.08 -18.14
C GLN A 299 1.28 9.68 -17.07
N LEU A 300 0.85 9.66 -15.80
CA LEU A 300 1.72 9.31 -14.68
C LEU A 300 2.27 7.89 -14.79
N ALA A 301 1.44 6.94 -15.22
CA ALA A 301 1.88 5.57 -15.42
C ALA A 301 2.88 5.47 -16.59
N ASP A 302 2.64 6.19 -17.69
CA ASP A 302 3.53 6.23 -18.85
C ASP A 302 4.87 6.91 -18.52
N GLU A 303 4.87 7.99 -17.74
CA GLU A 303 6.10 8.63 -17.23
C GLU A 303 7.00 7.63 -16.49
N VAL A 304 6.42 6.78 -15.63
CA VAL A 304 7.17 5.73 -14.92
C VAL A 304 7.66 4.64 -15.88
N ILE A 305 6.81 4.17 -16.79
CA ILE A 305 7.18 3.14 -17.78
C ILE A 305 8.33 3.62 -18.67
N THR A 306 8.23 4.84 -19.18
CA THR A 306 9.20 5.40 -20.13
C THR A 306 10.48 5.92 -19.47
N SER A 307 10.50 6.07 -18.15
CA SER A 307 11.73 6.44 -17.41
C SER A 307 12.87 5.44 -17.58
N GLY A 308 12.54 4.17 -17.91
CA GLY A 308 13.52 3.09 -18.06
C GLY A 308 14.17 2.62 -16.74
N GLN A 309 13.72 3.12 -15.59
CA GLN A 309 14.26 2.76 -14.28
C GLN A 309 13.91 1.33 -13.87
N TYR A 310 12.79 0.81 -14.35
CA TYR A 310 12.27 -0.49 -13.98
C TYR A 310 12.10 -1.38 -15.21
N GLN A 311 12.29 -2.67 -15.03
CA GLN A 311 12.10 -3.65 -16.08
C GLN A 311 10.98 -4.60 -15.68
N MET A 312 10.07 -4.87 -16.60
CA MET A 312 9.00 -5.85 -16.37
C MET A 312 9.61 -7.23 -16.05
N LEU A 313 8.94 -7.94 -15.15
CA LEU A 313 9.31 -9.31 -14.80
C LEU A 313 9.30 -10.21 -16.04
N GLN A 314 10.46 -10.78 -16.35
CA GLN A 314 10.68 -11.61 -17.53
C GLN A 314 10.15 -13.03 -17.34
N SER A 315 9.75 -13.70 -18.41
CA SER A 315 9.24 -15.08 -18.41
C SER A 315 10.13 -16.07 -17.65
N ARG A 316 11.46 -15.92 -17.73
CA ARG A 316 12.44 -16.77 -17.05
C ARG A 316 12.47 -16.61 -15.52
N GLU A 317 12.00 -15.48 -15.02
CA GLU A 317 12.01 -15.10 -13.61
C GLU A 317 10.64 -15.36 -12.93
N LEU A 318 9.62 -15.58 -13.74
CA LEU A 318 8.22 -15.66 -13.34
C LEU A 318 7.95 -16.72 -12.25
N LEU A 319 8.71 -17.80 -12.24
CA LEU A 319 8.55 -18.92 -11.31
C LEU A 319 9.74 -19.09 -10.35
N THR A 320 10.64 -18.10 -10.28
CA THR A 320 11.90 -18.25 -9.52
C THR A 320 12.24 -17.09 -8.59
N THR A 321 12.46 -15.88 -9.13
CA THR A 321 13.10 -14.79 -8.37
C THR A 321 12.29 -13.50 -8.32
N GLY A 322 11.17 -13.42 -9.02
CA GLY A 322 10.45 -12.16 -9.23
C GLY A 322 9.74 -11.57 -8.01
N PHE A 323 9.58 -12.32 -6.90
CA PHE A 323 8.67 -11.93 -5.83
C PHE A 323 9.22 -12.10 -4.41
N ASN A 324 10.52 -12.20 -4.24
CA ASN A 324 11.13 -12.48 -2.93
C ASN A 324 12.40 -11.67 -2.63
N ASP A 325 12.72 -10.70 -3.48
CA ASP A 325 13.91 -9.85 -3.34
C ASP A 325 13.57 -8.43 -3.80
N VAL A 326 13.67 -7.48 -2.90
CA VAL A 326 13.36 -6.05 -3.15
C VAL A 326 14.31 -5.44 -4.19
N SER A 327 15.49 -5.99 -4.38
CA SER A 327 16.45 -5.54 -5.40
C SER A 327 16.01 -5.86 -6.83
N HIS A 328 15.03 -6.76 -7.02
CA HIS A 328 14.55 -7.16 -8.33
C HIS A 328 14.12 -5.96 -9.19
N SER A 329 14.49 -5.99 -10.49
CA SER A 329 14.33 -4.84 -11.40
C SER A 329 12.88 -4.41 -11.63
N SER A 330 11.90 -5.30 -11.44
CA SER A 330 10.48 -4.97 -11.60
C SER A 330 9.87 -4.27 -10.38
N TRP A 331 10.49 -4.37 -9.21
CA TRP A 331 9.98 -3.77 -8.00
C TRP A 331 10.28 -2.28 -7.97
N MET A 332 9.27 -1.50 -7.65
CA MET A 332 9.34 -0.06 -7.42
C MET A 332 9.47 0.25 -5.93
N TRP A 333 8.71 -0.48 -5.10
CA TRP A 333 8.65 -0.29 -3.65
C TRP A 333 8.40 -1.61 -2.95
N GLY A 334 9.06 -1.81 -1.80
CA GLY A 334 8.91 -3.02 -1.01
C GLY A 334 9.48 -2.88 0.40
N GLN A 335 9.49 -4.00 1.11
CA GLN A 335 10.12 -4.14 2.42
C GLN A 335 11.21 -5.22 2.30
N ASP A 336 12.42 -4.87 2.72
CA ASP A 336 13.51 -5.81 2.97
C ASP A 336 13.25 -6.49 4.33
N VAL A 337 13.12 -7.82 4.32
CA VAL A 337 12.86 -8.62 5.50
C VAL A 337 14.16 -9.26 5.96
N THR A 338 14.70 -8.76 7.06
CA THR A 338 15.89 -9.29 7.73
C THR A 338 15.52 -10.14 8.93
N VAL A 339 16.51 -10.81 9.53
CA VAL A 339 16.31 -11.59 10.78
C VAL A 339 15.74 -10.70 11.89
N GLU A 340 16.12 -9.43 11.93
CA GLU A 340 15.67 -8.47 12.93
C GLU A 340 14.24 -7.98 12.69
N THR A 341 13.81 -7.92 11.41
CA THR A 341 12.49 -7.41 11.02
C THR A 341 11.48 -8.52 10.71
N ALA A 342 11.91 -9.78 10.70
CA ALA A 342 11.03 -10.92 10.46
C ALA A 342 10.06 -11.13 11.62
N SER A 343 8.77 -11.10 11.35
CA SER A 343 7.70 -11.28 12.35
C SER A 343 7.20 -12.72 12.45
N GLY A 344 7.86 -13.67 11.81
CA GLY A 344 7.51 -15.09 11.85
C GLY A 344 6.05 -15.34 11.44
N LEU A 345 5.26 -15.99 12.30
CA LEU A 345 3.84 -16.25 12.07
C LEU A 345 2.98 -14.98 11.91
N GLY A 346 3.42 -13.86 12.45
CA GLY A 346 2.79 -12.55 12.32
C GLY A 346 3.22 -11.81 11.06
N SER A 347 3.33 -12.49 9.94
CA SER A 347 3.73 -11.96 8.64
C SER A 347 2.86 -12.49 7.52
N TRP A 348 2.98 -11.91 6.34
CA TRP A 348 2.29 -12.42 5.15
C TRP A 348 2.68 -13.88 4.86
N PHE A 349 3.98 -14.21 4.94
CA PHE A 349 4.47 -15.58 4.77
C PHE A 349 3.97 -16.52 5.87
N GLY A 350 3.89 -16.07 7.11
CA GLY A 350 3.28 -16.82 8.20
C GLY A 350 1.81 -17.18 7.94
N GLN A 351 1.12 -16.47 7.06
CA GLN A 351 -0.28 -16.73 6.68
C GLN A 351 -0.44 -17.61 5.44
N VAL A 352 0.48 -17.58 4.49
CA VAL A 352 0.28 -18.19 3.15
C VAL A 352 1.30 -19.26 2.78
N ASP A 353 2.42 -19.34 3.47
CA ASP A 353 3.49 -20.28 3.16
C ASP A 353 3.07 -21.74 3.45
N ILE A 354 3.29 -22.62 2.48
CA ILE A 354 3.02 -24.06 2.59
C ILE A 354 4.30 -24.91 2.69
N HIS A 355 5.46 -24.29 2.67
CA HIS A 355 6.77 -24.97 2.68
C HIS A 355 7.40 -24.97 4.06
N SER A 356 6.99 -24.07 4.96
CA SER A 356 7.48 -23.96 6.32
C SER A 356 6.34 -24.01 7.35
N TYR A 357 6.67 -24.03 8.63
CA TYR A 357 5.68 -24.00 9.71
C TYR A 357 4.95 -22.65 9.72
N SER A 358 3.72 -22.66 9.22
CA SER A 358 2.87 -21.48 9.07
C SER A 358 1.40 -21.83 9.36
N TYR A 359 0.51 -20.83 9.32
CA TYR A 359 -0.94 -21.08 9.40
C TYR A 359 -1.44 -21.85 8.18
N ALA A 360 -0.94 -21.56 6.98
CA ALA A 360 -1.30 -22.31 5.78
C ALA A 360 -0.83 -23.77 5.86
N TRP A 361 0.40 -24.01 6.30
CA TRP A 361 0.93 -25.36 6.53
C TRP A 361 0.08 -26.14 7.56
N ALA A 362 -0.41 -25.45 8.58
CA ALA A 362 -1.29 -26.04 9.61
C ALA A 362 -2.76 -26.21 9.17
N GLY A 363 -3.09 -25.88 7.91
CA GLY A 363 -4.39 -26.12 7.31
C GLY A 363 -5.33 -24.91 7.20
N ASP A 364 -4.89 -23.71 7.59
CA ASP A 364 -5.64 -22.45 7.46
C ASP A 364 -5.20 -21.72 6.18
N THR A 365 -5.43 -22.37 5.03
CA THR A 365 -4.87 -21.94 3.75
C THR A 365 -5.62 -20.75 3.14
N LYS A 366 -4.86 -19.80 2.58
CA LYS A 366 -5.32 -18.71 1.72
C LYS A 366 -4.88 -19.03 0.29
N VAL A 367 -5.85 -19.28 -0.56
CA VAL A 367 -5.62 -19.86 -1.90
C VAL A 367 -6.29 -19.02 -2.97
N ILE A 368 -5.94 -19.26 -4.23
CA ILE A 368 -6.67 -18.64 -5.34
C ILE A 368 -8.10 -19.19 -5.41
N ASP A 369 -9.07 -18.31 -5.71
CA ASP A 369 -10.45 -18.73 -5.97
C ASP A 369 -10.51 -19.79 -7.06
N GLU A 370 -11.28 -20.86 -6.82
CA GLU A 370 -11.36 -22.01 -7.70
C GLU A 370 -11.88 -21.66 -9.10
N ILE A 371 -12.82 -20.71 -9.20
CA ILE A 371 -13.40 -20.29 -10.48
C ILE A 371 -12.37 -19.42 -11.22
N LEU A 372 -11.71 -18.49 -10.53
CA LEU A 372 -10.63 -17.71 -11.14
C LEU A 372 -9.52 -18.61 -11.71
N TYR A 373 -9.13 -19.64 -10.96
CA TYR A 373 -8.12 -20.59 -11.43
C TYR A 373 -8.60 -21.41 -12.63
N LYS A 374 -9.76 -22.07 -12.52
CA LYS A 374 -10.24 -23.04 -13.52
C LYS A 374 -10.79 -22.39 -14.77
N GLU A 375 -11.67 -21.40 -14.59
CA GLU A 375 -12.42 -20.85 -15.72
C GLU A 375 -11.64 -19.74 -16.41
N VAL A 376 -10.91 -18.92 -15.64
CA VAL A 376 -10.17 -17.81 -16.21
C VAL A 376 -8.76 -18.25 -16.60
N ILE A 377 -7.90 -18.68 -15.66
CA ILE A 377 -6.51 -18.97 -16.02
C ILE A 377 -6.43 -20.22 -16.91
N VAL A 378 -7.01 -21.34 -16.49
CA VAL A 378 -6.90 -22.61 -17.23
C VAL A 378 -7.80 -22.62 -18.46
N GLY A 379 -9.05 -22.15 -18.31
CA GLY A 379 -10.05 -22.27 -19.36
C GLY A 379 -9.94 -21.18 -20.43
N LYS A 380 -9.84 -19.92 -20.02
CA LYS A 380 -9.83 -18.77 -20.95
C LYS A 380 -8.42 -18.47 -21.47
N TYR A 381 -7.39 -18.65 -20.63
CA TYR A 381 -5.98 -18.37 -20.96
C TYR A 381 -5.10 -19.61 -20.87
N PRO A 382 -5.32 -20.70 -21.66
CA PRO A 382 -4.58 -21.95 -21.55
C PRO A 382 -3.08 -21.79 -21.85
N TRP A 383 -2.69 -20.69 -22.48
CA TRP A 383 -1.30 -20.32 -22.75
C TRP A 383 -0.56 -19.73 -21.54
N ASP A 384 -1.29 -19.31 -20.48
CA ASP A 384 -0.76 -18.49 -19.40
C ASP A 384 0.08 -19.32 -18.42
N ASN A 385 1.36 -18.93 -18.27
CA ASN A 385 2.31 -19.59 -17.37
C ASN A 385 2.07 -19.26 -15.89
N ARG A 386 1.27 -18.22 -15.59
CA ARG A 386 0.91 -17.87 -14.22
C ARG A 386 0.04 -18.94 -13.53
N VAL A 387 -0.52 -19.88 -14.29
CA VAL A 387 -1.13 -21.08 -13.71
C VAL A 387 -0.18 -21.82 -12.78
N ASN A 388 1.12 -21.77 -13.07
CA ASN A 388 2.17 -22.41 -12.27
C ASN A 388 2.60 -21.59 -11.03
N TRP A 389 2.00 -20.44 -10.79
CA TRP A 389 2.13 -19.72 -9.53
C TRP A 389 1.44 -20.43 -8.37
N PHE A 390 0.49 -21.29 -8.70
CA PHE A 390 -0.35 -22.02 -7.76
C PHE A 390 -0.16 -23.52 -7.91
N ARG A 391 -0.37 -24.25 -6.85
CA ARG A 391 -0.50 -25.71 -6.93
C ARG A 391 -1.76 -26.08 -7.70
N SER A 392 -1.69 -27.23 -8.37
CA SER A 392 -2.87 -27.70 -9.11
C SER A 392 -4.03 -28.01 -8.13
N LYS A 393 -5.24 -27.97 -8.66
CA LYS A 393 -6.42 -28.35 -7.88
C LYS A 393 -6.38 -29.82 -7.43
N GLU A 394 -5.72 -30.66 -8.20
CA GLU A 394 -5.59 -32.09 -7.94
C GLU A 394 -4.48 -32.41 -6.91
N ASP A 395 -3.72 -31.41 -6.46
CA ASP A 395 -2.76 -31.59 -5.38
C ASP A 395 -3.46 -32.05 -4.10
N LYS A 396 -2.94 -33.14 -3.50
CA LYS A 396 -3.60 -33.79 -2.36
C LYS A 396 -3.39 -33.03 -1.05
N ASN A 397 -2.34 -32.25 -0.95
CA ASN A 397 -1.93 -31.65 0.32
C ASN A 397 -2.32 -30.17 0.41
N PHE A 398 -2.08 -29.39 -0.65
CA PHE A 398 -2.26 -27.95 -0.65
C PHE A 398 -2.83 -27.47 -2.00
N PRO A 399 -4.06 -27.90 -2.38
CA PRO A 399 -4.63 -27.54 -3.66
C PRO A 399 -4.84 -26.02 -3.74
N LEU A 400 -4.50 -25.44 -4.90
CA LEU A 400 -4.69 -24.03 -5.23
C LEU A 400 -3.89 -23.02 -4.37
N CYS A 401 -3.03 -23.51 -3.46
CA CYS A 401 -2.16 -22.64 -2.69
C CYS A 401 -1.13 -21.94 -3.57
N PRO A 402 -0.72 -20.71 -3.22
CA PRO A 402 0.43 -20.08 -3.87
C PRO A 402 1.68 -20.92 -3.63
N ASP A 403 2.46 -21.13 -4.68
CA ASP A 403 3.67 -21.98 -4.65
C ASP A 403 4.90 -21.28 -5.23
N ARG A 404 4.77 -20.59 -6.37
CA ARG A 404 5.90 -19.99 -7.07
C ARG A 404 5.88 -18.46 -7.12
N LYS A 405 4.74 -17.83 -6.94
CA LYS A 405 4.65 -16.38 -7.07
C LYS A 405 5.52 -15.67 -6.03
N PHE A 406 5.43 -16.07 -4.76
CA PHE A 406 6.10 -15.41 -3.64
C PHE A 406 7.24 -16.24 -3.06
N PHE A 407 7.43 -17.46 -3.55
CA PHE A 407 8.39 -18.40 -2.99
C PHE A 407 9.53 -18.64 -3.96
N SER A 408 10.74 -18.68 -3.43
CA SER A 408 11.92 -18.93 -4.24
C SER A 408 12.00 -20.40 -4.63
N ALA A 409 12.36 -20.66 -5.90
CA ALA A 409 12.77 -22.00 -6.33
C ALA A 409 14.03 -22.51 -5.59
N LYS A 410 14.72 -21.62 -4.85
CA LYS A 410 15.84 -21.98 -3.98
C LYS A 410 15.40 -22.49 -2.61
N CYS A 411 14.12 -22.36 -2.27
CA CYS A 411 13.56 -23.02 -1.11
C CYS A 411 13.12 -24.42 -1.56
N PRO A 412 13.95 -25.42 -1.37
CA PRO A 412 13.54 -26.78 -1.70
C PRO A 412 12.42 -27.19 -0.78
N THR A 413 11.57 -28.09 -1.22
CA THR A 413 10.56 -28.80 -0.44
C THR A 413 11.17 -29.64 0.69
N SER A 414 12.27 -29.17 1.27
CA SER A 414 13.02 -29.85 2.31
C SER A 414 12.33 -29.67 3.65
N THR A 415 12.15 -30.77 4.35
CA THR A 415 11.64 -30.81 5.72
C THR A 415 12.68 -30.45 6.78
N LYS A 416 13.81 -29.86 6.38
CA LYS A 416 14.86 -29.47 7.31
C LYS A 416 14.54 -28.12 7.96
N GLN A 417 14.75 -28.03 9.25
CA GLN A 417 14.49 -26.82 10.06
C GLN A 417 15.19 -25.58 9.49
N ASP A 418 16.41 -25.75 8.93
CA ASP A 418 17.18 -24.66 8.33
C ASP A 418 16.55 -24.07 7.04
N ASP A 419 15.67 -24.82 6.37
CA ASP A 419 14.94 -24.36 5.19
C ASP A 419 13.61 -23.69 5.57
N ILE A 420 13.11 -23.95 6.77
CA ILE A 420 11.85 -23.39 7.30
C ILE A 420 11.97 -21.87 7.54
N ASP A 421 13.13 -21.41 7.97
CA ASP A 421 13.34 -19.99 8.31
C ASP A 421 13.52 -19.09 7.08
N ARG A 422 13.77 -19.66 5.90
CA ARG A 422 14.12 -18.89 4.68
C ARG A 422 12.95 -18.16 4.05
N GLU A 423 11.76 -18.77 4.03
CA GLU A 423 10.60 -18.13 3.39
C GLU A 423 10.14 -16.91 4.20
N TRP A 424 10.30 -16.93 5.50
CA TRP A 424 9.98 -15.81 6.37
C TRP A 424 10.96 -14.63 6.23
N LEU A 425 12.08 -14.85 5.56
CA LEU A 425 13.07 -13.84 5.17
C LEU A 425 12.91 -13.38 3.72
N SER A 426 11.87 -13.83 3.01
CA SER A 426 11.53 -13.28 1.70
C SER A 426 10.95 -11.88 1.85
N ASP A 427 11.32 -10.99 0.92
CA ASP A 427 10.90 -9.61 0.94
C ASP A 427 9.43 -9.44 0.56
N ASN A 428 8.82 -8.37 1.03
CA ASN A 428 7.44 -8.04 0.72
C ASN A 428 7.36 -6.99 -0.39
N VAL A 429 6.73 -7.33 -1.51
CA VAL A 429 6.43 -6.39 -2.59
C VAL A 429 5.27 -5.47 -2.19
N PHE A 430 5.45 -4.15 -2.39
CA PHE A 430 4.41 -3.14 -2.19
C PHE A 430 3.94 -2.54 -3.51
N MET A 431 4.85 -2.36 -4.47
CA MET A 431 4.55 -1.86 -5.81
C MET A 431 5.58 -2.37 -6.81
N ARG A 432 5.13 -2.70 -8.01
CA ARG A 432 5.98 -3.10 -9.12
C ARG A 432 5.48 -2.52 -10.46
N ILE A 433 6.36 -2.50 -11.45
CA ILE A 433 6.13 -1.82 -12.72
C ILE A 433 4.90 -2.35 -13.47
N GLU A 434 4.54 -3.62 -13.32
CA GLU A 434 3.35 -4.20 -13.97
C GLU A 434 2.05 -3.50 -13.56
N ALA A 435 1.97 -2.95 -12.34
CA ALA A 435 0.83 -2.13 -11.95
C ALA A 435 0.70 -0.88 -12.84
N MET A 436 1.81 -0.26 -13.24
CA MET A 436 1.79 0.89 -14.15
C MET A 436 1.25 0.52 -15.54
N TYR A 437 1.68 -0.61 -16.07
CA TYR A 437 1.16 -1.11 -17.35
C TYR A 437 -0.35 -1.39 -17.28
N LEU A 438 -0.84 -1.96 -16.19
CA LEU A 438 -2.28 -2.21 -16.01
C LEU A 438 -3.07 -0.91 -15.82
N ILE A 439 -2.53 0.08 -15.08
CA ILE A 439 -3.14 1.41 -14.96
C ILE A 439 -3.22 2.07 -16.33
N ALA A 440 -2.14 2.08 -17.09
CA ALA A 440 -2.09 2.68 -18.43
C ALA A 440 -3.07 1.97 -19.38
N ALA A 441 -3.11 0.64 -19.40
CA ALA A 441 -4.02 -0.14 -20.22
C ALA A 441 -5.49 0.21 -19.93
N GLU A 442 -5.88 0.23 -18.65
CA GLU A 442 -7.24 0.55 -18.24
C GLU A 442 -7.62 2.00 -18.56
N ALA A 443 -6.75 2.95 -18.22
CA ALA A 443 -7.00 4.36 -18.47
C ALA A 443 -7.10 4.67 -19.98
N GLN A 444 -6.21 4.11 -20.81
CA GLN A 444 -6.27 4.29 -22.26
C GLN A 444 -7.52 3.65 -22.88
N TYR A 445 -7.95 2.48 -22.40
CA TYR A 445 -9.23 1.91 -22.81
C TYR A 445 -10.40 2.86 -22.51
N ARG A 446 -10.44 3.43 -21.29
CA ARG A 446 -11.49 4.37 -20.87
C ARG A 446 -11.49 5.69 -21.67
N LEU A 447 -10.34 6.07 -22.21
CA LEU A 447 -10.18 7.22 -23.10
C LEU A 447 -10.51 6.88 -24.57
N GLY A 448 -10.83 5.61 -24.90
CA GLY A 448 -11.13 5.15 -26.26
C GLY A 448 -9.88 4.90 -27.12
N ASN A 449 -8.71 4.81 -26.51
CA ASN A 449 -7.43 4.58 -27.18
C ASN A 449 -7.07 3.08 -27.19
N ASP A 450 -7.94 2.25 -27.79
CA ASP A 450 -7.82 0.78 -27.75
C ASP A 450 -6.44 0.25 -28.16
N ALA A 451 -5.82 0.84 -29.19
CA ALA A 451 -4.51 0.41 -29.66
C ALA A 451 -3.43 0.58 -28.59
N LEU A 452 -3.43 1.68 -27.83
CA LEU A 452 -2.51 1.91 -26.73
C LEU A 452 -2.83 0.97 -25.56
N ALA A 453 -4.09 0.80 -25.23
CA ALA A 453 -4.52 -0.13 -24.19
C ALA A 453 -4.09 -1.58 -24.47
N ILE A 454 -4.24 -2.03 -25.72
CA ILE A 454 -3.75 -3.33 -26.18
C ILE A 454 -2.23 -3.43 -26.05
N ASN A 455 -1.48 -2.40 -26.42
CA ASN A 455 -0.02 -2.40 -26.32
C ASN A 455 0.45 -2.57 -24.86
N TYR A 456 -0.14 -1.80 -23.92
CA TYR A 456 0.21 -1.92 -22.50
C TYR A 456 -0.16 -3.29 -21.92
N LEU A 457 -1.35 -3.80 -22.25
CA LEU A 457 -1.79 -5.13 -21.80
C LEU A 457 -0.88 -6.24 -22.37
N THR A 458 -0.59 -6.18 -23.68
CA THR A 458 0.20 -7.21 -24.34
C THR A 458 1.67 -7.16 -23.94
N ALA A 459 2.21 -6.01 -23.53
CA ALA A 459 3.54 -5.94 -22.95
C ALA A 459 3.70 -6.88 -21.73
N ILE A 460 2.67 -6.94 -20.86
CA ILE A 460 2.65 -7.91 -19.76
C ILE A 460 2.48 -9.33 -20.29
N THR A 461 1.44 -9.58 -21.10
CA THR A 461 1.05 -10.95 -21.45
C THR A 461 2.04 -11.62 -22.39
N ASP A 462 2.83 -10.88 -23.16
CA ASP A 462 3.95 -11.41 -23.96
C ASP A 462 4.97 -12.18 -23.08
N GLU A 463 5.20 -11.70 -21.84
CA GLU A 463 6.11 -12.31 -20.86
C GLU A 463 5.41 -13.40 -19.99
N ARG A 464 4.17 -13.72 -20.25
CA ARG A 464 3.39 -14.69 -19.45
C ARG A 464 3.06 -15.98 -20.19
N VAL A 465 3.55 -16.13 -21.42
CA VAL A 465 3.32 -17.35 -22.24
C VAL A 465 4.15 -18.52 -21.70
N LYS A 466 3.57 -19.72 -21.64
CA LYS A 466 4.27 -20.94 -21.27
C LYS A 466 5.47 -21.17 -22.19
N PRO A 467 6.69 -21.28 -21.65
CA PRO A 467 7.90 -21.43 -22.47
C PRO A 467 7.93 -22.81 -23.11
N ASN A 468 8.48 -22.89 -24.34
CA ASN A 468 8.66 -24.13 -25.09
C ASN A 468 7.36 -24.93 -25.35
N ASP A 469 6.21 -24.28 -25.33
CA ASP A 469 4.90 -24.86 -25.60
C ASP A 469 4.32 -24.27 -26.89
N ALA A 470 4.35 -25.03 -27.99
CA ALA A 470 3.86 -24.57 -29.27
C ALA A 470 2.33 -24.33 -29.29
N ALA A 471 1.57 -25.12 -28.52
CA ALA A 471 0.12 -24.95 -28.40
C ALA A 471 -0.20 -23.66 -27.62
N ALA A 472 0.54 -23.39 -26.54
CA ALA A 472 0.42 -22.15 -25.80
C ALA A 472 0.77 -20.93 -26.66
N THR A 473 1.87 -21.01 -27.44
CA THR A 473 2.26 -19.94 -28.36
C THR A 473 1.17 -19.65 -29.40
N ALA A 474 0.58 -20.69 -30.00
CA ALA A 474 -0.50 -20.53 -30.98
C ALA A 474 -1.79 -19.96 -30.34
N ALA A 475 -2.14 -20.43 -29.15
CA ALA A 475 -3.29 -19.94 -28.40
C ALA A 475 -3.11 -18.45 -28.00
N TYR A 476 -1.90 -18.07 -27.58
CA TYR A 476 -1.57 -16.68 -27.27
C TYR A 476 -1.63 -15.78 -28.51
N ALA A 477 -1.10 -16.21 -29.64
CA ALA A 477 -1.19 -15.46 -30.90
C ALA A 477 -2.66 -15.20 -31.29
N SER A 478 -3.53 -16.19 -31.10
CA SER A 478 -4.96 -16.07 -31.33
C SER A 478 -5.62 -15.08 -30.34
N PHE A 479 -5.27 -15.14 -29.06
CA PHE A 479 -5.72 -14.18 -28.06
C PHE A 479 -5.30 -12.75 -28.44
N LYS A 480 -4.02 -12.53 -28.70
CA LYS A 480 -3.46 -11.21 -29.02
C LYS A 480 -4.11 -10.59 -30.26
N SER A 481 -4.25 -11.37 -31.33
CA SER A 481 -4.88 -10.91 -32.58
C SER A 481 -6.40 -10.72 -32.47
N GLY A 482 -7.05 -11.35 -31.49
CA GLY A 482 -8.49 -11.27 -31.25
C GLY A 482 -8.90 -10.10 -30.34
N LEU A 483 -7.94 -9.40 -29.73
CA LEU A 483 -8.25 -8.25 -28.86
C LEU A 483 -8.87 -7.10 -29.66
N ASN A 484 -9.98 -6.60 -29.14
CA ASN A 484 -10.71 -5.47 -29.69
C ASN A 484 -11.53 -4.80 -28.60
N HIS A 485 -12.15 -3.66 -28.88
CA HIS A 485 -12.91 -2.88 -27.89
C HIS A 485 -13.87 -3.72 -27.04
N ASN A 486 -14.58 -4.68 -27.63
CA ASN A 486 -15.64 -5.41 -26.94
C ASN A 486 -15.13 -6.41 -25.89
N ASN A 487 -13.89 -6.90 -26.00
CA ASN A 487 -13.29 -7.89 -25.09
C ASN A 487 -12.10 -7.36 -24.30
N LEU A 488 -11.60 -6.17 -24.63
CA LEU A 488 -10.38 -5.62 -24.05
C LEU A 488 -10.53 -5.30 -22.57
N LEU A 489 -11.66 -4.72 -22.16
CA LEU A 489 -11.89 -4.40 -20.74
C LEU A 489 -11.93 -5.66 -19.87
N GLU A 490 -12.57 -6.72 -20.36
CA GLU A 490 -12.58 -8.00 -19.66
C GLU A 490 -11.18 -8.60 -19.56
N ALA A 491 -10.39 -8.53 -20.64
CA ALA A 491 -9.00 -8.98 -20.60
C ALA A 491 -8.13 -8.17 -19.63
N ILE A 492 -8.31 -6.84 -19.54
CA ILE A 492 -7.64 -5.98 -18.56
C ILE A 492 -8.07 -6.37 -17.13
N TYR A 493 -9.36 -6.56 -16.89
CA TYR A 493 -9.89 -6.96 -15.60
C TYR A 493 -9.31 -8.31 -15.15
N ASP A 494 -9.31 -9.31 -16.02
CA ASP A 494 -8.75 -10.63 -15.72
C ASP A 494 -7.24 -10.52 -15.40
N ASN A 495 -6.50 -9.67 -16.14
CA ASN A 495 -5.08 -9.50 -15.88
C ASN A 495 -4.80 -8.76 -14.57
N TRP A 496 -5.62 -7.80 -14.16
CA TRP A 496 -5.53 -7.25 -12.81
C TRP A 496 -5.67 -8.33 -11.74
N ARG A 497 -6.64 -9.21 -11.86
CA ARG A 497 -6.94 -10.28 -10.89
C ARG A 497 -5.85 -11.34 -10.82
N ILE A 498 -5.27 -11.71 -11.98
CA ILE A 498 -4.24 -12.74 -12.06
C ILE A 498 -2.88 -12.17 -11.71
N GLU A 499 -2.47 -11.08 -12.38
CA GLU A 499 -1.13 -10.51 -12.24
C GLU A 499 -0.86 -9.98 -10.85
N MET A 500 -1.84 -9.28 -10.27
CA MET A 500 -1.71 -8.64 -8.97
C MET A 500 -2.28 -9.48 -7.80
N TRP A 501 -2.53 -10.77 -8.03
CA TRP A 501 -3.03 -11.66 -6.98
C TRP A 501 -2.10 -11.69 -5.77
N GLY A 502 -2.65 -11.49 -4.57
CA GLY A 502 -1.88 -11.48 -3.31
C GLY A 502 -1.11 -10.17 -3.05
N GLU A 503 -1.37 -9.09 -3.81
CA GLU A 503 -0.68 -7.80 -3.70
C GLU A 503 -1.61 -6.64 -3.28
N GLY A 504 -2.87 -6.94 -2.87
CA GLY A 504 -3.80 -5.96 -2.32
C GLY A 504 -4.59 -5.13 -3.33
N TYR A 505 -4.53 -5.46 -4.62
CA TYR A 505 -5.24 -4.71 -5.67
C TYR A 505 -6.65 -5.25 -5.97
N ALA A 506 -6.98 -6.46 -5.51
CA ALA A 506 -8.14 -7.19 -5.97
C ALA A 506 -9.47 -6.52 -5.58
N LEU A 507 -9.59 -5.97 -4.35
CA LEU A 507 -10.81 -5.33 -3.89
C LEU A 507 -11.17 -4.10 -4.75
N GLN A 508 -10.21 -3.18 -4.95
CA GLN A 508 -10.47 -1.96 -5.71
C GLN A 508 -10.75 -2.27 -7.19
N THR A 509 -10.04 -3.24 -7.73
CA THR A 509 -10.31 -3.75 -9.10
C THR A 509 -11.73 -4.30 -9.21
N PHE A 510 -12.17 -5.12 -8.25
CA PHE A 510 -13.52 -5.66 -8.22
C PHE A 510 -14.57 -4.55 -8.07
N ARG A 511 -14.37 -3.59 -7.17
CA ARG A 511 -15.30 -2.46 -6.95
C ARG A 511 -15.41 -1.54 -8.17
N ARG A 512 -14.31 -1.35 -8.91
CA ARG A 512 -14.24 -0.46 -10.07
C ARG A 512 -14.68 -1.11 -11.37
N LEU A 513 -14.16 -2.29 -11.67
CA LEU A 513 -14.34 -2.99 -12.96
C LEU A 513 -15.27 -4.18 -12.87
N GLY A 514 -15.44 -4.76 -11.67
CA GLY A 514 -16.12 -6.03 -11.49
C GLY A 514 -17.57 -6.02 -11.90
N VAL A 515 -18.00 -7.20 -12.33
CA VAL A 515 -19.40 -7.57 -12.54
C VAL A 515 -19.78 -8.63 -11.50
N GLU A 516 -21.06 -8.99 -11.43
CA GLU A 516 -21.48 -10.12 -10.61
C GLU A 516 -20.61 -11.35 -10.93
N LYS A 517 -20.05 -11.97 -9.90
CA LYS A 517 -19.32 -13.22 -10.01
C LYS A 517 -19.75 -14.22 -8.95
N THR A 518 -19.49 -15.49 -9.19
CA THR A 518 -19.73 -16.56 -8.23
C THR A 518 -18.42 -16.87 -7.50
N ARG A 519 -18.44 -17.00 -6.19
CA ARG A 519 -17.31 -17.52 -5.40
C ARG A 519 -17.14 -19.01 -5.65
N GLY A 520 -15.90 -19.46 -5.78
CA GLY A 520 -15.55 -20.86 -5.93
C GLY A 520 -15.98 -21.73 -4.75
N GLY A 521 -16.03 -23.04 -4.95
CA GLY A 521 -16.38 -24.01 -3.92
C GLY A 521 -15.35 -24.15 -2.80
N ASN A 522 -14.19 -23.51 -2.92
CA ASN A 522 -13.09 -23.58 -1.96
C ASN A 522 -13.09 -22.47 -0.89
N HIS A 523 -14.09 -21.58 -0.88
CA HIS A 523 -14.29 -20.63 0.21
C HIS A 523 -14.92 -21.28 1.43
N ALA A 524 -14.39 -21.02 2.62
CA ALA A 524 -14.96 -21.49 3.89
C ALA A 524 -16.30 -20.80 4.22
N SER A 525 -16.51 -19.58 3.70
CA SER A 525 -17.77 -18.84 3.78
C SER A 525 -18.29 -18.50 2.40
N ASP A 526 -19.62 -18.51 2.27
CA ASP A 526 -20.31 -18.09 1.05
C ASP A 526 -19.87 -18.83 -0.24
N ALA A 527 -19.34 -20.06 -0.11
CA ALA A 527 -19.00 -20.91 -1.25
C ALA A 527 -20.19 -21.05 -2.22
N GLY A 528 -19.96 -20.82 -3.51
CA GLY A 528 -20.98 -20.86 -4.53
C GLY A 528 -21.95 -19.67 -4.51
N SER A 529 -21.79 -18.69 -3.64
CA SER A 529 -22.63 -17.50 -3.60
C SER A 529 -22.28 -16.52 -4.71
N LYS A 530 -23.28 -15.77 -5.13
CA LYS A 530 -23.09 -14.64 -6.04
C LYS A 530 -22.67 -13.41 -5.24
N VAL A 531 -21.66 -12.72 -5.74
CA VAL A 531 -21.15 -11.47 -5.17
C VAL A 531 -21.19 -10.36 -6.21
N GLN A 532 -21.53 -9.16 -5.76
CA GLN A 532 -21.66 -7.99 -6.62
C GLN A 532 -20.82 -6.83 -6.11
N PRO A 533 -20.12 -6.07 -6.97
CA PRO A 533 -19.30 -4.93 -6.57
C PRO A 533 -20.12 -3.81 -5.91
N THR A 534 -21.42 -3.82 -6.08
CA THR A 534 -22.37 -2.84 -5.51
C THR A 534 -22.77 -3.14 -4.07
N ASP A 535 -22.39 -4.30 -3.52
CA ASP A 535 -22.73 -4.65 -2.13
C ASP A 535 -21.97 -3.73 -1.14
N PRO A 536 -22.67 -3.08 -0.19
CA PRO A 536 -22.04 -2.20 0.82
C PRO A 536 -20.98 -2.90 1.68
N LYS A 537 -21.02 -4.23 1.80
CA LYS A 537 -20.02 -4.99 2.58
C LYS A 537 -18.57 -4.82 2.09
N TYR A 538 -18.37 -4.35 0.87
CA TYR A 538 -17.06 -4.08 0.29
C TYR A 538 -16.50 -2.70 0.62
N THR A 539 -17.22 -1.90 1.40
CA THR A 539 -16.75 -0.63 1.93
C THR A 539 -16.44 -0.78 3.41
N PHE A 540 -15.27 -0.32 3.83
CA PHE A 540 -14.89 -0.37 5.24
C PHE A 540 -15.75 0.60 6.03
N GLN A 541 -16.31 0.15 7.15
CA GLN A 541 -17.06 1.04 8.03
C GLN A 541 -16.13 1.88 8.90
N VAL A 542 -16.48 3.15 9.02
CA VAL A 542 -15.83 4.06 9.98
C VAL A 542 -16.06 3.52 11.39
N PRO A 543 -15.02 3.41 12.22
CA PRO A 543 -15.16 2.90 13.57
C PRO A 543 -16.09 3.76 14.42
N SER A 544 -16.91 3.14 15.26
CA SER A 544 -17.81 3.85 16.18
C SER A 544 -17.08 4.75 17.19
N SER A 545 -15.80 4.51 17.42
CA SER A 545 -14.95 5.40 18.22
C SER A 545 -14.87 6.80 17.63
N GLU A 546 -14.88 6.95 16.30
CA GLU A 546 -14.86 8.27 15.66
C GLU A 546 -16.10 9.08 16.03
N SER A 547 -17.30 8.50 15.89
CA SER A 547 -18.53 9.18 16.29
C SER A 547 -18.64 9.42 17.81
N THR A 548 -17.93 8.64 18.62
CA THR A 548 -17.95 8.77 20.08
C THR A 548 -17.03 9.88 20.59
N TYR A 549 -15.85 10.02 19.98
CA TYR A 549 -14.79 10.90 20.48
C TYR A 549 -14.55 12.14 19.63
N ASN A 550 -15.03 12.20 18.41
CA ASN A 550 -14.94 13.39 17.58
C ASN A 550 -16.24 14.23 17.73
N PRO A 551 -16.21 15.38 18.43
CA PRO A 551 -17.40 16.20 18.66
C PRO A 551 -17.94 16.86 17.37
N ASN A 552 -17.21 16.78 16.25
CA ASN A 552 -17.61 17.34 14.96
C ASN A 552 -18.31 16.30 14.06
N VAL A 553 -18.57 15.10 14.58
CA VAL A 553 -19.38 14.08 13.91
C VAL A 553 -20.82 14.22 14.39
N GLU A 554 -21.70 14.67 13.52
CA GLU A 554 -23.14 14.79 13.77
C GLU A 554 -23.86 13.44 13.52
#